data_1a0ec248449daf2d21836806477308a3
#
_entry.id   1a0ec248449daf2d21836806477308a3
#
_cell.length_a   1.000
_cell.length_b   1.000
_cell.length_c   1.000
_cell.angle_alpha   90.00
_cell.angle_beta   90.00
_cell.angle_gamma   90.00
#
_symmetry.space_group_name_H-M   'P 1'
#
loop_
_entity.id
_entity.type
_entity.pdbx_description
1 polymer ?
#
loop_
_entity_poly.entity_id
_entity_poly.type
_entity_poly.pdbx_seq_one_letter_code
_entity_poly.pdbx_strand_id
1 'polypeptide(L)'
;SCPATMEGSRSADCYGCFPGHNVMQADAEQAYIQAELKGTKTWVELPREEWPKEWVKRGMIRPVCPLNLALYGHPDSGGHWEAHCEAHLASVGFERIPDWHSTFWHPEHKLFLVVYVDDFKLSGPNDKLQVGWDLISKGITLEKPELLRLYLGCKHIQSTQTLPDDSQHNTSTDDSAYVMQSWLKR
;
A
#
# COMPACT_ATOMS: atom_id res chain seq x y z
N SER A 1 -4.66 4.63 13.10
CA SER A 1 -4.74 4.02 11.76
C SER A 1 -5.21 2.59 11.87
N CYS A 2 -5.95 2.15 10.88
CA CYS A 2 -6.49 0.81 10.79
C CYS A 2 -6.02 0.19 9.47
N PRO A 3 -4.94 -0.60 9.46
CA PRO A 3 -4.46 -1.23 8.24
C PRO A 3 -5.49 -2.24 7.70
N ALA A 4 -5.33 -2.62 6.44
CA ALA A 4 -6.18 -3.60 5.81
C ALA A 4 -6.19 -4.94 6.55
N THR A 5 -7.32 -5.62 6.48
CA THR A 5 -7.46 -6.95 7.10
C THR A 5 -6.87 -8.06 6.23
N MET A 6 -6.63 -9.22 6.83
CA MET A 6 -6.17 -10.40 6.11
C MET A 6 -7.19 -10.85 5.05
N GLU A 7 -8.48 -10.69 5.34
CA GLU A 7 -9.57 -11.00 4.41
C GLU A 7 -9.49 -10.12 3.16
N GLY A 8 -9.25 -8.81 3.33
CA GLY A 8 -9.05 -7.88 2.22
C GLY A 8 -7.87 -8.29 1.36
N SER A 9 -6.74 -8.61 2.00
CA SER A 9 -5.53 -9.05 1.30
C SER A 9 -5.75 -10.35 0.51
N ARG A 10 -6.42 -11.36 1.10
CA ARG A 10 -6.74 -12.63 0.44
C ARG A 10 -7.74 -12.45 -0.70
N SER A 11 -8.71 -11.54 -0.54
CA SER A 11 -9.68 -11.24 -1.60
C SER A 11 -9.01 -10.61 -2.82
N ALA A 12 -7.99 -9.76 -2.61
CA ALA A 12 -7.17 -9.24 -3.70
C ALA A 12 -6.42 -10.37 -4.43
N ASP A 13 -5.86 -11.34 -3.69
CA ASP A 13 -5.20 -12.51 -4.27
C ASP A 13 -6.18 -13.35 -5.09
N CYS A 14 -7.37 -13.65 -4.55
CA CYS A 14 -8.42 -14.38 -5.26
C CYS A 14 -8.87 -13.64 -6.53
N TYR A 15 -9.04 -12.32 -6.47
CA TYR A 15 -9.42 -11.52 -7.63
C TYR A 15 -8.35 -11.53 -8.71
N GLY A 16 -7.08 -11.53 -8.31
CA GLY A 16 -5.95 -11.66 -9.23
C GLY A 16 -5.81 -13.02 -9.91
N CYS A 17 -6.50 -14.07 -9.39
CA CYS A 17 -6.53 -15.40 -10.00
C CYS A 17 -7.52 -15.53 -11.16
N PHE A 18 -8.36 -14.52 -11.42
CA PHE A 18 -9.31 -14.59 -12.53
C PHE A 18 -8.57 -14.56 -13.88
N PRO A 19 -9.12 -15.21 -14.93
CA PRO A 19 -8.52 -15.18 -16.25
C PRO A 19 -8.25 -13.74 -16.73
N GLY A 20 -7.02 -13.51 -17.19
CA GLY A 20 -6.60 -12.18 -17.66
C GLY A 20 -6.32 -11.16 -16.55
N HIS A 21 -6.30 -11.58 -15.27
CA HIS A 21 -5.98 -10.76 -14.12
C HIS A 21 -4.59 -11.08 -13.57
N ASN A 22 -4.10 -10.18 -12.71
CA ASN A 22 -2.87 -10.39 -11.95
C ASN A 22 -2.88 -9.57 -10.66
N VAL A 23 -1.85 -9.76 -9.83
CA VAL A 23 -1.60 -9.00 -8.62
C VAL A 23 -0.20 -8.40 -8.68
N MET A 24 -0.12 -7.12 -8.38
CA MET A 24 1.14 -6.38 -8.25
C MET A 24 1.24 -5.74 -6.88
N GLN A 25 2.45 -5.45 -6.45
CA GLN A 25 2.76 -4.76 -5.21
C GLN A 25 3.71 -3.59 -5.44
N ALA A 26 3.66 -2.61 -4.54
CA ALA A 26 4.63 -1.53 -4.43
C ALA A 26 4.64 -0.98 -3.01
N ASP A 27 5.79 -0.52 -2.54
CA ASP A 27 5.93 0.12 -1.24
C ASP A 27 5.90 1.63 -1.41
N ALA A 28 5.27 2.35 -0.47
CA ALA A 28 5.31 3.80 -0.44
C ALA A 28 6.64 4.27 0.14
N GLU A 29 7.40 5.03 -0.66
CA GLU A 29 8.68 5.58 -0.22
C GLU A 29 8.47 6.55 0.95
N GLN A 30 9.03 6.21 2.13
CA GLN A 30 8.97 7.07 3.30
C GLN A 30 7.54 7.55 3.62
N ALA A 31 6.57 6.64 3.62
CA ALA A 31 5.12 6.90 3.65
C ALA A 31 4.70 8.07 4.58
N TYR A 32 5.08 8.05 5.85
CA TYR A 32 4.61 9.06 6.79
C TYR A 32 5.02 10.49 6.42
N ILE A 33 6.25 10.70 5.95
CA ILE A 33 6.71 12.06 5.61
C ILE A 33 6.11 12.61 4.31
N GLN A 34 5.30 11.84 3.60
CA GLN A 34 4.48 12.34 2.50
C GLN A 34 3.21 13.06 3.01
N ALA A 35 2.82 12.86 4.27
CA ALA A 35 1.65 13.47 4.87
C ALA A 35 1.99 14.69 5.74
N GLU A 36 1.17 15.74 5.68
CA GLU A 36 1.28 16.87 6.59
C GLU A 36 0.85 16.48 8.02
N LEU A 37 1.63 16.89 9.00
CA LEU A 37 1.25 16.78 10.41
C LEU A 37 0.30 17.91 10.78
N LYS A 38 -0.96 17.58 11.00
CA LYS A 38 -2.02 18.53 11.38
C LYS A 38 -2.32 18.45 12.88
N GLY A 39 -2.97 19.48 13.41
CA GLY A 39 -3.40 19.50 14.80
C GLY A 39 -2.40 20.20 15.73
N THR A 40 -2.08 19.56 16.85
CA THR A 40 -1.18 20.18 17.86
C THR A 40 0.23 20.33 17.32
N LYS A 41 0.74 21.57 17.39
CA LYS A 41 2.12 21.87 16.97
C LYS A 41 3.12 21.05 17.76
N THR A 42 3.84 20.21 17.09
CA THR A 42 4.91 19.38 17.63
C THR A 42 6.26 19.97 17.25
N TRP A 43 7.19 19.97 18.18
CA TRP A 43 8.54 20.49 18.00
C TRP A 43 9.54 19.37 18.24
N VAL A 44 10.58 19.31 17.42
CA VAL A 44 11.63 18.31 17.53
C VAL A 44 12.97 18.98 17.77
N GLU A 45 13.73 18.44 18.73
CA GLU A 45 15.12 18.80 18.94
C GLU A 45 15.99 17.97 18.01
N LEU A 46 16.76 18.64 17.14
CA LEU A 46 17.66 17.92 16.23
C LEU A 46 18.93 17.48 16.97
N PRO A 47 19.52 16.34 16.59
CA PRO A 47 20.86 15.97 17.00
C PRO A 47 21.84 17.09 16.64
N ARG A 48 22.85 17.31 17.49
CA ARG A 48 23.79 18.43 17.33
C ARG A 48 24.57 18.37 16.00
N GLU A 49 24.75 17.20 15.47
CA GLU A 49 25.44 16.92 14.21
C GLU A 49 24.66 17.47 13.00
N GLU A 50 23.33 17.56 13.14
CA GLU A 50 22.41 18.04 12.10
C GLU A 50 22.11 19.54 12.22
N TRP A 51 22.75 20.26 13.18
CA TRP A 51 22.48 21.67 13.36
C TRP A 51 23.04 22.49 12.20
N PRO A 52 22.26 23.41 11.62
CA PRO A 52 22.77 24.42 10.68
C PRO A 52 23.93 25.19 11.31
N LYS A 53 24.97 25.46 10.52
CA LYS A 53 26.15 26.21 10.99
C LYS A 53 25.80 27.55 11.64
N GLU A 54 24.71 28.17 11.19
CA GLU A 54 24.19 29.43 11.75
C GLU A 54 23.76 29.31 13.23
N TRP A 55 23.16 28.16 13.60
CA TRP A 55 22.74 27.93 14.99
C TRP A 55 23.93 27.80 15.92
N VAL A 56 24.98 27.15 15.47
CA VAL A 56 26.23 27.02 16.21
C VAL A 56 26.87 28.40 16.39
N LYS A 57 26.93 29.22 15.34
CA LYS A 57 27.47 30.61 15.39
C LYS A 57 26.69 31.51 16.33
N ARG A 58 25.36 31.35 16.41
CA ARG A 58 24.48 32.08 17.32
C ARG A 58 24.54 31.61 18.77
N GLY A 59 25.28 30.55 19.08
CA GLY A 59 25.39 29.99 20.41
C GLY A 59 24.09 29.40 20.95
N MET A 60 23.23 28.86 20.07
CA MET A 60 21.96 28.26 20.48
C MET A 60 22.18 27.08 21.41
N ILE A 61 21.31 26.95 22.43
CA ILE A 61 21.36 25.89 23.44
C ILE A 61 20.10 25.05 23.29
N ARG A 62 20.02 23.98 22.63
CA ARG A 62 18.83 23.12 22.42
C ARG A 62 17.79 23.78 21.51
N PRO A 63 18.16 24.17 20.29
CA PRO A 63 17.19 24.67 19.32
C PRO A 63 16.20 23.59 18.94
N VAL A 64 14.96 23.97 18.68
CA VAL A 64 13.89 23.09 18.24
C VAL A 64 13.31 23.57 16.91
N CYS A 65 12.86 22.63 16.09
CA CYS A 65 12.18 22.89 14.81
C CYS A 65 10.72 22.45 14.89
N PRO A 66 9.80 23.15 14.23
CA PRO A 66 8.45 22.66 14.09
C PRO A 66 8.45 21.44 13.16
N LEU A 67 7.69 20.43 13.55
CA LEU A 67 7.44 19.25 12.71
C LEU A 67 6.26 19.55 11.80
N ASN A 68 6.51 19.65 10.50
CA ASN A 68 5.47 19.97 9.50
C ASN A 68 4.92 18.72 8.81
N LEU A 69 5.72 17.66 8.76
CA LEU A 69 5.33 16.39 8.15
C LEU A 69 5.23 15.31 9.23
N ALA A 70 4.40 14.30 8.98
CA ALA A 70 4.30 13.16 9.85
C ALA A 70 5.65 12.43 9.92
N LEU A 71 6.02 11.95 11.10
CA LEU A 71 7.32 11.32 11.34
C LEU A 71 7.12 9.98 12.06
N TYR A 72 7.94 9.01 11.71
CA TYR A 72 7.97 7.73 12.42
C TYR A 72 8.21 7.95 13.92
N GLY A 73 7.39 7.30 14.75
CA GLY A 73 7.41 7.48 16.21
C GLY A 73 6.45 8.54 16.75
N HIS A 74 5.89 9.44 15.94
CA HIS A 74 4.84 10.33 16.39
C HIS A 74 3.48 9.58 16.44
N PRO A 75 2.70 9.69 17.54
CA PRO A 75 1.50 8.87 17.74
C PRO A 75 0.42 9.08 16.65
N ASP A 76 0.31 10.28 16.09
CA ASP A 76 -0.72 10.61 15.11
C ASP A 76 -0.28 10.41 13.65
N SER A 77 0.99 10.07 13.40
CA SER A 77 1.54 9.95 12.03
C SER A 77 0.79 8.94 11.18
N GLY A 78 0.44 7.79 11.76
CA GLY A 78 -0.32 6.77 11.03
C GLY A 78 -1.70 7.24 10.57
N GLY A 79 -2.41 8.02 11.42
CA GLY A 79 -3.70 8.60 11.05
C GLY A 79 -3.59 9.67 9.97
N HIS A 80 -2.55 10.51 10.03
CA HIS A 80 -2.31 11.53 8.99
C HIS A 80 -1.94 10.93 7.65
N TRP A 81 -1.11 9.88 7.66
CA TRP A 81 -0.77 9.13 6.46
C TRP A 81 -2.01 8.46 5.84
N GLU A 82 -2.81 7.75 6.66
CA GLU A 82 -4.04 7.10 6.20
C GLU A 82 -5.00 8.11 5.55
N ALA A 83 -5.23 9.26 6.20
CA ALA A 83 -6.08 10.32 5.66
C ALA A 83 -5.52 10.94 4.37
N HIS A 84 -4.21 11.12 4.26
CA HIS A 84 -3.54 11.59 3.04
C HIS A 84 -3.72 10.59 1.90
N CYS A 85 -3.46 9.31 2.16
CA CYS A 85 -3.61 8.22 1.21
C CYS A 85 -5.06 8.11 0.70
N GLU A 86 -6.04 8.06 1.62
CA GLU A 86 -7.45 7.99 1.27
C GLU A 86 -7.93 9.18 0.43
N ALA A 87 -7.52 10.40 0.80
CA ALA A 87 -7.90 11.60 0.07
C ALA A 87 -7.34 11.59 -1.37
N HIS A 88 -6.09 11.14 -1.54
CA HIS A 88 -5.50 11.01 -2.86
C HIS A 88 -6.20 9.91 -3.68
N LEU A 89 -6.38 8.71 -3.13
CA LEU A 89 -7.04 7.60 -3.81
C LEU A 89 -8.46 7.97 -4.27
N ALA A 90 -9.22 8.64 -3.40
CA ALA A 90 -10.55 9.15 -3.77
C ALA A 90 -10.50 10.15 -4.94
N SER A 91 -9.49 11.03 -4.96
CA SER A 91 -9.32 12.03 -6.02
C SER A 91 -9.02 11.43 -7.39
N VAL A 92 -8.49 10.21 -7.42
CA VAL A 92 -8.13 9.49 -8.65
C VAL A 92 -9.09 8.34 -8.98
N GLY A 93 -10.26 8.29 -8.32
CA GLY A 93 -11.39 7.41 -8.68
C GLY A 93 -11.45 6.09 -7.91
N PHE A 94 -10.62 5.88 -6.90
CA PHE A 94 -10.77 4.75 -6.00
C PHE A 94 -11.82 5.05 -4.92
N GLU A 95 -12.75 4.14 -4.72
CA GLU A 95 -13.82 4.21 -3.74
C GLU A 95 -13.52 3.24 -2.59
N ARG A 96 -13.73 3.68 -1.33
CA ARG A 96 -13.60 2.78 -0.17
C ARG A 96 -14.65 1.68 -0.23
N ILE A 97 -14.24 0.47 0.07
CA ILE A 97 -15.18 -0.63 0.26
C ILE A 97 -15.76 -0.51 1.69
N PRO A 98 -17.09 -0.39 1.84
CA PRO A 98 -17.72 -0.30 3.15
C PRO A 98 -17.30 -1.47 4.06
N ASP A 99 -17.09 -1.19 5.34
CA ASP A 99 -16.69 -2.15 6.39
C ASP A 99 -15.31 -2.82 6.20
N TRP A 100 -14.58 -2.50 5.14
CA TRP A 100 -13.25 -3.00 4.87
C TRP A 100 -12.21 -1.88 4.99
N HIS A 101 -11.47 -1.87 6.08
CA HIS A 101 -10.44 -0.85 6.29
C HIS A 101 -9.35 -0.91 5.23
N SER A 102 -8.89 0.28 4.80
CA SER A 102 -7.77 0.44 3.86
C SER A 102 -7.87 -0.44 2.61
N THR A 103 -9.11 -0.65 2.15
CA THR A 103 -9.45 -1.44 0.96
C THR A 103 -10.32 -0.63 0.02
N PHE A 104 -9.97 -0.61 -1.26
CA PHE A 104 -10.54 0.30 -2.24
C PHE A 104 -10.87 -0.42 -3.53
N TRP A 105 -11.86 0.10 -4.24
CA TRP A 105 -12.27 -0.36 -5.55
C TRP A 105 -12.27 0.78 -6.57
N HIS A 106 -11.74 0.56 -7.77
CA HIS A 106 -11.84 1.51 -8.86
C HIS A 106 -12.86 1.00 -9.89
N PRO A 107 -14.06 1.58 -9.96
CA PRO A 107 -15.16 1.01 -10.75
C PRO A 107 -14.90 1.01 -12.26
N GLU A 108 -14.27 2.06 -12.79
CA GLU A 108 -13.97 2.18 -14.22
C GLU A 108 -12.92 1.15 -14.68
N HIS A 109 -11.83 1.02 -13.94
CA HIS A 109 -10.72 0.14 -14.30
C HIS A 109 -10.83 -1.25 -13.69
N LYS A 110 -11.85 -1.50 -12.85
CA LYS A 110 -12.06 -2.77 -12.14
C LYS A 110 -10.81 -3.22 -11.37
N LEU A 111 -10.24 -2.27 -10.62
CA LEU A 111 -9.05 -2.52 -9.81
C LEU A 111 -9.41 -2.65 -8.35
N PHE A 112 -8.86 -3.63 -7.68
CA PHE A 112 -9.02 -3.87 -6.25
C PHE A 112 -7.69 -3.56 -5.57
N LEU A 113 -7.68 -2.56 -4.69
CA LEU A 113 -6.49 -2.07 -4.00
C LEU A 113 -6.61 -2.33 -2.50
N VAL A 114 -5.54 -2.85 -1.94
CA VAL A 114 -5.37 -3.06 -0.49
C VAL A 114 -4.13 -2.31 -0.05
N VAL A 115 -4.25 -1.53 1.03
CA VAL A 115 -3.15 -0.74 1.60
C VAL A 115 -2.89 -1.18 3.03
N TYR A 116 -1.68 -1.61 3.31
CA TYR A 116 -1.23 -1.96 4.65
C TYR A 116 -0.07 -1.06 5.05
N VAL A 117 -0.38 0.09 5.64
CA VAL A 117 0.56 1.17 5.99
C VAL A 117 1.28 1.69 4.74
N ASP A 118 2.48 1.20 4.46
CA ASP A 118 3.34 1.52 3.31
C ASP A 118 3.25 0.48 2.16
N ASP A 119 2.73 -0.71 2.44
CA ASP A 119 2.58 -1.79 1.46
C ASP A 119 1.28 -1.67 0.67
N PHE A 120 1.37 -1.50 -0.64
CA PHE A 120 0.25 -1.45 -1.58
C PHE A 120 0.16 -2.76 -2.37
N LYS A 121 -1.03 -3.33 -2.44
CA LYS A 121 -1.35 -4.51 -3.25
C LYS A 121 -2.50 -4.18 -4.18
N LEU A 122 -2.25 -4.23 -5.49
CA LEU A 122 -3.23 -3.94 -6.53
C LEU A 122 -3.51 -5.17 -7.37
N SER A 123 -4.78 -5.54 -7.51
CA SER A 123 -5.21 -6.64 -8.35
C SER A 123 -6.29 -6.22 -9.35
N GLY A 124 -6.32 -6.89 -10.49
CA GLY A 124 -7.27 -6.61 -11.56
C GLY A 124 -6.80 -7.02 -12.94
N PRO A 125 -7.51 -6.57 -14.00
CA PRO A 125 -7.16 -6.90 -15.38
C PRO A 125 -5.73 -6.46 -15.73
N ASN A 126 -4.99 -7.33 -16.40
CA ASN A 126 -3.57 -7.11 -16.75
C ASN A 126 -3.31 -5.79 -17.47
N ASP A 127 -4.22 -5.40 -18.38
CA ASP A 127 -4.13 -4.17 -19.17
C ASP A 127 -4.47 -2.90 -18.38
N LYS A 128 -5.00 -3.04 -17.15
CA LYS A 128 -5.40 -1.92 -16.27
C LYS A 128 -4.47 -1.70 -15.09
N LEU A 129 -3.67 -2.68 -14.71
CA LEU A 129 -2.79 -2.57 -13.54
C LEU A 129 -1.83 -1.38 -13.64
N GLN A 130 -1.17 -1.18 -14.80
CA GLN A 130 -0.28 -0.03 -14.97
C GLN A 130 -1.01 1.30 -14.88
N VAL A 131 -2.22 1.39 -15.42
CA VAL A 131 -3.08 2.59 -15.29
C VAL A 131 -3.38 2.88 -13.82
N GLY A 132 -3.69 1.85 -13.02
CA GLY A 132 -3.90 1.99 -11.58
C GLY A 132 -2.68 2.55 -10.86
N TRP A 133 -1.50 2.00 -11.14
CA TRP A 133 -0.25 2.49 -10.56
C TRP A 133 0.07 3.93 -10.97
N ASP A 134 -0.16 4.29 -12.22
CA ASP A 134 0.04 5.67 -12.72
C ASP A 134 -0.92 6.66 -12.02
N LEU A 135 -2.15 6.23 -11.73
CA LEU A 135 -3.11 7.04 -10.96
C LEU A 135 -2.66 7.24 -9.51
N ILE A 136 -2.25 6.17 -8.83
CA ILE A 136 -1.76 6.22 -7.44
C ILE A 136 -0.51 7.11 -7.34
N SER A 137 0.41 6.96 -8.27
CA SER A 137 1.69 7.69 -8.28
C SER A 137 1.55 9.20 -8.56
N LYS A 138 0.37 9.70 -8.92
CA LYS A 138 0.15 11.15 -9.06
C LYS A 138 0.25 11.93 -7.75
N GLY A 139 0.06 11.30 -6.61
CA GLY A 139 0.08 11.95 -5.31
C GLY A 139 0.72 11.13 -4.19
N ILE A 140 1.13 9.90 -4.47
CA ILE A 140 1.86 9.03 -3.54
C ILE A 140 3.14 8.58 -4.23
N THR A 141 4.28 8.88 -3.62
CA THR A 141 5.57 8.38 -4.12
C THR A 141 5.71 6.92 -3.76
N LEU A 142 5.80 6.08 -4.78
CA LEU A 142 5.92 4.62 -4.65
C LEU A 142 7.25 4.15 -5.21
N GLU A 143 7.76 3.06 -4.66
CA GLU A 143 8.76 2.25 -5.33
C GLU A 143 8.19 1.69 -6.65
N LYS A 144 9.09 1.17 -7.52
CA LYS A 144 8.66 0.60 -8.79
C LYS A 144 7.72 -0.60 -8.56
N PRO A 145 6.48 -0.55 -9.07
CA PRO A 145 5.56 -1.67 -8.94
C PRO A 145 6.12 -2.96 -9.56
N GLU A 146 5.94 -4.07 -8.85
CA GLU A 146 6.38 -5.40 -9.30
C GLU A 146 5.28 -6.45 -9.11
N LEU A 147 5.46 -7.61 -9.75
CA LEU A 147 4.58 -8.75 -9.52
C LEU A 147 4.67 -9.20 -8.06
N LEU A 148 3.54 -9.59 -7.50
CA LEU A 148 3.45 -10.05 -6.11
C LEU A 148 4.38 -11.24 -5.86
N ARG A 149 5.33 -11.09 -4.95
CA ARG A 149 6.31 -12.12 -4.56
C ARG A 149 6.39 -12.33 -3.06
N LEU A 150 6.63 -11.27 -2.33
CA LEU A 150 6.70 -11.27 -0.87
C LEU A 150 5.87 -10.10 -0.37
N TYR A 151 4.80 -10.38 0.35
CA TYR A 151 3.89 -9.36 0.89
C TYR A 151 3.62 -9.66 2.35
N LEU A 152 3.90 -8.70 3.22
CA LEU A 152 3.76 -8.83 4.68
C LEU A 152 4.41 -10.12 5.24
N GLY A 153 5.61 -10.46 4.76
CA GLY A 153 6.34 -11.66 5.18
C GLY A 153 5.83 -12.98 4.59
N CYS A 154 4.77 -12.95 3.78
CA CYS A 154 4.24 -14.12 3.10
C CYS A 154 4.78 -14.22 1.67
N LYS A 155 5.41 -15.35 1.34
CA LYS A 155 5.85 -15.64 -0.03
C LYS A 155 4.67 -16.10 -0.87
N HIS A 156 4.46 -15.43 -2.00
CA HIS A 156 3.45 -15.78 -2.99
C HIS A 156 4.09 -16.55 -4.14
N ILE A 157 3.51 -17.72 -4.47
CA ILE A 157 3.94 -18.56 -5.58
C ILE A 157 2.72 -18.72 -6.49
N GLN A 158 2.84 -18.19 -7.70
CA GLN A 158 1.82 -18.38 -8.72
C GLN A 158 2.07 -19.72 -9.40
N SER A 159 1.06 -20.58 -9.46
CA SER A 159 1.10 -21.85 -10.19
C SER A 159 -0.19 -22.00 -10.99
N THR A 160 -0.07 -22.53 -12.20
CA THR A 160 -1.23 -22.94 -13.00
C THR A 160 -1.49 -24.41 -12.72
N GLN A 161 -2.69 -24.73 -12.28
CA GLN A 161 -3.10 -26.10 -12.02
C GLN A 161 -4.27 -26.42 -12.95
N THR A 162 -4.11 -27.44 -13.81
CA THR A 162 -5.20 -27.98 -14.60
C THR A 162 -6.04 -28.85 -13.69
N LEU A 163 -7.29 -28.48 -13.46
CA LEU A 163 -8.22 -29.32 -12.72
C LEU A 163 -8.53 -30.58 -13.58
N PRO A 164 -8.68 -31.78 -12.97
CA PRO A 164 -9.15 -32.94 -13.67
C PRO A 164 -10.51 -32.61 -14.28
N ASP A 165 -10.63 -32.86 -15.59
CA ASP A 165 -11.84 -32.66 -16.36
C ASP A 165 -12.99 -33.45 -15.74
N ASP A 166 -13.91 -32.76 -15.10
CA ASP A 166 -15.18 -33.33 -14.71
C ASP A 166 -16.05 -33.33 -15.99
N SER A 167 -15.93 -34.40 -16.74
CA SER A 167 -16.32 -34.60 -18.12
C SER A 167 -17.83 -34.49 -18.36
N GLN A 168 -18.44 -33.33 -18.18
CA GLN A 168 -19.75 -33.02 -18.75
C GLN A 168 -20.01 -31.55 -19.09
N HIS A 169 -19.06 -30.58 -18.87
CA HIS A 169 -19.21 -29.24 -19.39
C HIS A 169 -17.92 -28.77 -20.06
N ASN A 170 -17.97 -28.64 -21.40
CA ASN A 170 -16.92 -28.01 -22.21
C ASN A 170 -16.71 -26.53 -21.81
N THR A 171 -15.85 -26.31 -20.84
CA THR A 171 -15.20 -25.03 -20.63
C THR A 171 -13.81 -25.31 -20.10
N SER A 172 -12.82 -25.21 -20.99
CA SER A 172 -11.42 -25.17 -20.58
C SER A 172 -11.18 -23.88 -19.82
N THR A 173 -11.17 -23.96 -18.50
CA THR A 173 -10.76 -22.89 -17.62
C THR A 173 -9.33 -23.19 -17.19
N ASP A 174 -8.36 -22.41 -17.69
CA ASP A 174 -7.04 -22.30 -17.08
C ASP A 174 -7.20 -21.61 -15.74
N ASP A 175 -7.38 -22.40 -14.68
CA ASP A 175 -7.46 -21.88 -13.32
C ASP A 175 -6.05 -21.66 -12.76
N SER A 176 -5.64 -20.40 -12.67
CA SER A 176 -4.45 -20.01 -11.93
C SER A 176 -4.78 -19.96 -10.43
N ALA A 177 -4.24 -20.89 -9.65
CA ALA A 177 -4.37 -20.88 -8.20
C ALA A 177 -3.14 -20.23 -7.56
N TYR A 178 -3.36 -19.25 -6.66
CA TYR A 178 -2.32 -18.75 -5.78
C TYR A 178 -2.18 -19.67 -4.57
N VAL A 179 -1.02 -20.29 -4.42
CA VAL A 179 -0.71 -21.07 -3.22
C VAL A 179 0.04 -20.16 -2.24
N MET A 180 -0.62 -19.75 -1.17
CA MET A 180 -0.03 -18.99 -0.08
C MET A 180 0.62 -19.98 0.89
N GLN A 181 1.94 -20.10 0.84
CA GLN A 181 2.70 -20.81 1.87
C GLN A 181 3.07 -19.83 2.99
N SER A 182 2.28 -19.84 4.07
CA SER A 182 2.68 -19.19 5.31
C SER A 182 3.80 -20.00 5.97
N TRP A 183 4.99 -19.45 6.06
CA TRP A 183 6.04 -19.98 6.91
C TRP A 183 5.80 -19.55 8.35
N LEU A 184 4.99 -20.31 9.09
CA LEU A 184 5.09 -20.35 10.53
C LEU A 184 6.27 -21.26 10.88
N LYS A 185 7.46 -20.69 10.97
CA LYS A 185 8.54 -21.27 11.78
C LYS A 185 8.76 -20.36 12.97
N ARG A 186 8.40 -20.92 14.12
CA ARG A 186 8.81 -20.46 15.46
C ARG A 186 10.31 -20.57 15.61
#